data_8bfa8d5f44d5efd795291306cac7ca21
#
_entry.id   8bfa8d5f44d5efd795291306cac7ca21
#
_cell.length_a   1.000
_cell.length_b   1.000
_cell.length_c   1.000
_cell.angle_alpha   90.00
_cell.angle_beta   90.00
_cell.angle_gamma   90.00
#
_symmetry.space_group_name_H-M   'P 1'
#
loop_
_entity.id
_entity.type
_entity.pdbx_description
1 polymer ?
#
loop_
_entity_poly.entity_id
_entity_poly.type
_entity_poly.pdbx_seq_one_letter_code
_entity_poly.pdbx_strand_id
1 'polypeptide(L)'
;MPEEPISKSELGNHLLGACDILRGPINQDEYKSYITPLLFFKRISDVYDEESTEALEFSGGDKDYAALPENHSFEVPEGCHWQDVRNTGANVGKAIVDAMVGIERANPDTLSGLFSSFDDASWTDKGKLSDERLKDLVEHFSAKKFGNRNYSADMMGDAYEY
;
A
#
# COMPACT_ATOMS: atom_id res chain seq x y z
N MET A 1 12.32 -18.37 8.50
CA MET A 1 11.10 -18.68 9.27
C MET A 1 9.92 -18.01 8.63
N PRO A 2 8.87 -18.77 8.35
CA PRO A 2 7.65 -18.11 7.87
C PRO A 2 7.11 -17.19 8.97
N GLU A 3 6.75 -16.00 8.59
CA GLU A 3 6.10 -15.06 9.50
C GLU A 3 4.69 -15.56 9.81
N GLU A 4 4.23 -15.36 11.04
CA GLU A 4 2.87 -15.71 11.39
C GLU A 4 1.87 -14.79 10.67
N PRO A 5 0.74 -15.32 10.21
CA PRO A 5 -0.31 -14.49 9.63
C PRO A 5 -0.81 -13.44 10.62
N ILE A 6 -1.11 -12.26 10.13
CA ILE A 6 -1.71 -11.19 10.92
C ILE A 6 -3.14 -11.61 11.28
N SER A 7 -3.51 -11.52 12.55
CA SER A 7 -4.87 -11.80 13.00
C SER A 7 -5.79 -10.63 12.65
N LYS A 8 -7.09 -10.90 12.59
CA LYS A 8 -8.11 -9.86 12.36
C LYS A 8 -8.04 -8.78 13.44
N SER A 9 -7.77 -9.17 14.69
CA SER A 9 -7.62 -8.25 15.81
C SER A 9 -6.40 -7.34 15.63
N GLU A 10 -5.26 -7.90 15.22
CA GLU A 10 -4.06 -7.12 14.96
C GLU A 10 -4.27 -6.12 13.82
N LEU A 11 -4.99 -6.53 12.77
CA LEU A 11 -5.31 -5.64 11.66
C LEU A 11 -6.16 -4.48 12.16
N GLY A 12 -7.23 -4.76 12.90
CA GLY A 12 -8.12 -3.73 13.44
C GLY A 12 -7.34 -2.71 14.27
N ASN A 13 -6.47 -3.19 15.16
CA ASN A 13 -5.63 -2.32 16.00
C ASN A 13 -4.67 -1.49 15.15
N HIS A 14 -4.11 -2.07 14.10
CA HIS A 14 -3.21 -1.37 13.20
C HIS A 14 -3.92 -0.24 12.44
N LEU A 15 -5.14 -0.51 11.97
CA LEU A 15 -5.95 0.50 11.27
C LEU A 15 -6.38 1.62 12.23
N LEU A 16 -6.69 1.29 13.48
CA LEU A 16 -6.99 2.32 14.50
C LEU A 16 -5.79 3.21 14.76
N GLY A 17 -4.57 2.65 14.77
CA GLY A 17 -3.33 3.42 14.88
C GLY A 17 -3.15 4.40 13.72
N ALA A 18 -3.52 3.99 12.50
CA ALA A 18 -3.49 4.88 11.34
C ALA A 18 -4.50 6.03 11.51
N CYS A 19 -5.69 5.74 12.04
CA CYS A 19 -6.70 6.77 12.33
C CYS A 19 -6.16 7.81 13.34
N ASP A 20 -5.41 7.37 14.33
CA ASP A 20 -4.81 8.27 15.33
C ASP A 20 -3.83 9.26 14.66
N ILE A 21 -3.11 8.82 13.64
CA ILE A 21 -2.20 9.70 12.89
C ILE A 21 -2.98 10.77 12.12
N LEU A 22 -4.15 10.43 11.59
CA LEU A 22 -5.00 11.36 10.83
C LEU A 22 -5.83 12.29 11.73
N ARG A 23 -5.97 11.95 13.00
CA ARG A 23 -6.81 12.72 13.93
C ARG A 23 -6.30 14.14 14.05
N GLY A 24 -7.22 15.10 14.00
CA GLY A 24 -6.95 16.54 14.06
C GLY A 24 -7.12 17.20 12.70
N PRO A 25 -6.20 17.01 11.73
CA PRO A 25 -6.34 17.67 10.44
C PRO A 25 -7.41 17.05 9.54
N ILE A 26 -7.74 15.77 9.75
CA ILE A 26 -8.72 15.06 8.92
C ILE A 26 -9.93 14.71 9.78
N ASN A 27 -11.13 14.92 9.23
CA ASN A 27 -12.37 14.56 9.91
C ASN A 27 -12.54 13.05 9.93
N GLN A 28 -13.14 12.54 10.99
CA GLN A 28 -13.32 11.11 11.21
C GLN A 28 -14.06 10.41 10.05
N ASP A 29 -15.04 11.05 9.46
CA ASP A 29 -15.81 10.51 8.34
C ASP A 29 -15.00 10.42 7.04
N GLU A 30 -13.83 11.08 6.97
CA GLU A 30 -12.94 11.05 5.83
C GLU A 30 -11.80 10.03 5.96
N TYR A 31 -11.61 9.42 7.13
CA TYR A 31 -10.48 8.51 7.40
C TYR A 31 -10.37 7.38 6.38
N LYS A 32 -11.49 6.79 6.01
CA LYS A 32 -11.53 5.66 5.08
C LYS A 32 -10.96 6.03 3.71
N SER A 33 -11.17 7.28 3.27
CA SER A 33 -10.67 7.76 1.98
C SER A 33 -9.14 7.81 1.91
N TYR A 34 -8.47 7.80 3.06
CA TYR A 34 -7.01 7.79 3.15
C TYR A 34 -6.47 6.40 3.49
N ILE A 35 -7.09 5.75 4.46
CA ILE A 35 -6.60 4.47 4.99
C ILE A 35 -6.78 3.33 4.01
N THR A 36 -7.96 3.22 3.38
CA THR A 36 -8.27 2.11 2.48
C THR A 36 -7.35 2.08 1.26
N PRO A 37 -7.16 3.18 0.51
CA PRO A 37 -6.24 3.14 -0.62
C PRO A 37 -4.79 2.87 -0.21
N LEU A 38 -4.33 3.39 0.94
CA LEU A 38 -2.98 3.08 1.43
C LEU A 38 -2.84 1.61 1.78
N LEU A 39 -3.85 1.00 2.38
CA LEU A 39 -3.83 -0.42 2.69
C LEU A 39 -3.72 -1.26 1.42
N PHE A 40 -4.51 -0.92 0.38
CA PHE A 40 -4.43 -1.61 -0.89
C PHE A 40 -3.08 -1.40 -1.59
N PHE A 41 -2.57 -0.19 -1.57
CA PHE A 41 -1.25 0.11 -2.12
C PHE A 41 -0.16 -0.72 -1.43
N LYS A 42 -0.17 -0.74 -0.10
CA LYS A 42 0.79 -1.53 0.68
C LYS A 42 0.66 -3.02 0.35
N ARG A 43 -0.57 -3.52 0.28
CA ARG A 43 -0.86 -4.91 -0.08
C ARG A 43 -0.29 -5.26 -1.46
N ILE A 44 -0.56 -4.45 -2.47
CA ILE A 44 -0.09 -4.69 -3.84
C ILE A 44 1.44 -4.70 -3.89
N SER A 45 2.07 -3.75 -3.24
CA SER A 45 3.53 -3.65 -3.19
C SER A 45 4.14 -4.85 -2.46
N ASP A 46 3.56 -5.29 -1.35
CA ASP A 46 4.06 -6.43 -0.58
C ASP A 46 3.89 -7.74 -1.34
N VAL A 47 2.78 -7.94 -2.05
CA VAL A 47 2.57 -9.12 -2.89
C VAL A 47 3.61 -9.14 -4.02
N TYR A 48 3.85 -8.00 -4.65
CA TYR A 48 4.87 -7.90 -5.69
C TYR A 48 6.24 -8.32 -5.17
N ASP A 49 6.63 -7.82 -3.99
CA ASP A 49 7.93 -8.12 -3.39
C ASP A 49 8.04 -9.61 -3.02
N GLU A 50 6.99 -10.23 -2.51
CA GLU A 50 6.96 -11.67 -2.23
C GLU A 50 7.16 -12.48 -3.51
N GLU A 51 6.45 -12.10 -4.58
CA GLU A 51 6.53 -12.79 -5.87
C GLU A 51 7.92 -12.63 -6.49
N SER A 52 8.54 -11.45 -6.33
CA SER A 52 9.92 -11.23 -6.77
C SER A 52 10.90 -12.13 -6.01
N THR A 53 10.75 -12.24 -4.70
CA THR A 53 11.60 -13.07 -3.86
C THR A 53 11.46 -14.56 -4.26
N GLU A 54 10.25 -15.03 -4.46
CA GLU A 54 9.99 -16.41 -4.88
C GLU A 54 10.60 -16.70 -6.26
N ALA A 55 10.45 -15.78 -7.20
CA ALA A 55 11.01 -15.91 -8.54
C ALA A 55 12.55 -15.88 -8.53
N LEU A 56 13.15 -15.04 -7.67
CA LEU A 56 14.60 -15.03 -7.50
C LEU A 56 15.12 -16.34 -6.93
N GLU A 57 14.45 -16.90 -5.94
CA GLU A 57 14.81 -18.20 -5.35
C GLU A 57 14.68 -19.31 -6.39
N PHE A 58 13.59 -19.32 -7.13
CA PHE A 58 13.34 -20.33 -8.17
C PHE A 58 14.39 -20.30 -9.29
N SER A 59 14.82 -19.11 -9.69
CA SER A 59 15.75 -18.92 -10.82
C SER A 59 17.23 -18.87 -10.41
N GLY A 60 17.53 -19.03 -9.12
CA GLY A 60 18.89 -18.94 -8.62
C GLY A 60 19.47 -17.54 -8.61
N GLY A 61 18.63 -16.52 -8.51
CA GLY A 61 19.04 -15.13 -8.41
C GLY A 61 18.94 -14.32 -9.70
N ASP A 62 18.16 -14.79 -10.67
CA ASP A 62 17.97 -14.10 -11.95
C ASP A 62 16.96 -12.95 -11.78
N LYS A 63 17.46 -11.71 -11.70
CA LYS A 63 16.65 -10.51 -11.53
C LYS A 63 15.74 -10.24 -12.72
N ASP A 64 16.18 -10.53 -13.93
CA ASP A 64 15.38 -10.32 -15.13
C ASP A 64 14.19 -11.28 -15.15
N TYR A 65 14.42 -12.53 -14.77
CA TYR A 65 13.35 -13.52 -14.62
C TYR A 65 12.34 -13.06 -13.55
N ALA A 66 12.82 -12.58 -12.40
CA ALA A 66 11.96 -12.14 -11.31
C ALA A 66 11.09 -10.95 -11.69
N ALA A 67 11.54 -10.12 -12.63
CA ALA A 67 10.81 -8.93 -13.08
C ALA A 67 9.79 -9.22 -14.19
N LEU A 68 9.71 -10.46 -14.71
CA LEU A 68 8.76 -10.79 -15.78
C LEU A 68 7.32 -10.63 -15.29
N PRO A 69 6.43 -10.01 -16.11
CA PRO A 69 5.02 -9.80 -15.71
C PRO A 69 4.30 -11.08 -15.32
N GLU A 70 4.63 -12.21 -15.96
CA GLU A 70 4.01 -13.50 -15.68
C GLU A 70 4.29 -14.04 -14.28
N ASN A 71 5.31 -13.51 -13.60
CA ASN A 71 5.65 -13.88 -12.23
C ASN A 71 4.93 -13.02 -11.19
N HIS A 72 4.09 -12.07 -11.61
CA HIS A 72 3.42 -11.13 -10.72
C HIS A 72 1.91 -11.08 -10.96
N SER A 73 1.16 -11.04 -9.87
CA SER A 73 -0.30 -10.86 -9.92
C SER A 73 -0.67 -9.44 -10.37
N PHE A 74 0.18 -8.46 -10.05
CA PHE A 74 -0.02 -7.06 -10.40
C PHE A 74 1.27 -6.49 -10.97
N GLU A 75 1.13 -5.54 -11.91
CA GLU A 75 2.26 -4.75 -12.39
C GLU A 75 2.49 -3.58 -11.43
N VAL A 76 3.74 -3.39 -10.98
CA VAL A 76 4.14 -2.22 -10.20
C VAL A 76 5.27 -1.54 -10.96
N PRO A 77 4.98 -0.42 -11.65
CA PRO A 77 6.01 0.27 -12.44
C PRO A 77 7.18 0.76 -11.59
N GLU A 78 8.33 0.93 -12.22
CA GLU A 78 9.48 1.51 -11.54
C GLU A 78 9.11 2.88 -10.96
N GLY A 79 9.50 3.11 -9.70
CA GLY A 79 9.16 4.35 -8.99
C GLY A 79 7.82 4.34 -8.29
N CYS A 80 7.00 3.28 -8.50
CA CYS A 80 5.67 3.17 -7.90
C CYS A 80 5.59 2.16 -6.75
N HIS A 81 6.72 1.65 -6.30
CA HIS A 81 6.77 0.73 -5.16
C HIS A 81 6.60 1.46 -3.85
N TRP A 82 6.09 0.76 -2.84
CA TRP A 82 5.94 1.33 -1.50
C TRP A 82 7.26 1.92 -0.98
N GLN A 83 8.36 1.23 -1.21
CA GLN A 83 9.68 1.69 -0.76
C GLN A 83 10.09 3.00 -1.41
N ASP A 84 9.69 3.25 -2.66
CA ASP A 84 9.96 4.52 -3.35
C ASP A 84 9.27 5.68 -2.64
N VAL A 85 8.02 5.48 -2.23
CA VAL A 85 7.26 6.47 -1.46
C VAL A 85 7.89 6.68 -0.09
N ARG A 86 8.26 5.59 0.57
CA ARG A 86 8.91 5.62 1.89
C ARG A 86 10.22 6.41 1.87
N ASN A 87 10.97 6.32 0.77
CA ASN A 87 12.24 7.00 0.60
C ASN A 87 12.11 8.47 0.18
N THR A 88 10.89 8.94 -0.09
CA THR A 88 10.64 10.31 -0.51
C THR A 88 10.85 11.28 0.65
N GLY A 89 11.70 12.28 0.46
CA GLY A 89 12.02 13.25 1.52
C GLY A 89 11.02 14.38 1.67
N ALA A 90 10.36 14.77 0.56
CA ALA A 90 9.38 15.87 0.53
C ALA A 90 8.31 15.56 -0.49
N ASN A 91 7.18 16.28 -0.42
CA ASN A 91 6.02 16.07 -1.30
C ASN A 91 5.53 14.62 -1.26
N VAL A 92 5.42 14.08 -0.06
CA VAL A 92 5.05 12.67 0.18
C VAL A 92 3.66 12.38 -0.37
N GLY A 93 2.71 13.30 -0.23
CA GLY A 93 1.35 13.13 -0.76
C GLY A 93 1.34 12.98 -2.27
N LYS A 94 2.13 13.78 -2.98
CA LYS A 94 2.27 13.67 -4.42
C LYS A 94 2.89 12.32 -4.82
N ALA A 95 3.90 11.86 -4.09
CA ALA A 95 4.53 10.56 -4.33
C ALA A 95 3.52 9.42 -4.16
N ILE A 96 2.67 9.48 -3.14
CA ILE A 96 1.61 8.49 -2.91
C ILE A 96 0.64 8.48 -4.10
N VAL A 97 0.14 9.64 -4.51
CA VAL A 97 -0.82 9.74 -5.61
C VAL A 97 -0.19 9.23 -6.92
N ASP A 98 1.02 9.67 -7.22
CA ASP A 98 1.70 9.26 -8.46
C ASP A 98 1.90 7.74 -8.51
N ALA A 99 2.26 7.13 -7.37
CA ALA A 99 2.44 5.68 -7.28
C ALA A 99 1.12 4.94 -7.48
N MET A 100 0.05 5.39 -6.82
CA MET A 100 -1.28 4.77 -6.96
C MET A 100 -1.82 4.89 -8.38
N VAL A 101 -1.67 6.05 -9.00
CA VAL A 101 -2.09 6.27 -10.40
C VAL A 101 -1.29 5.39 -11.34
N GLY A 102 0.02 5.29 -11.13
CA GLY A 102 0.89 4.45 -11.96
C GLY A 102 0.52 2.97 -11.88
N ILE A 103 0.23 2.48 -10.68
CA ILE A 103 -0.19 1.08 -10.46
C ILE A 103 -1.55 0.83 -11.13
N GLU A 104 -2.53 1.72 -10.94
CA GLU A 104 -3.86 1.55 -11.53
C GLU A 104 -3.79 1.53 -13.06
N ARG A 105 -3.01 2.42 -13.66
CA ARG A 105 -2.83 2.49 -15.12
C ARG A 105 -2.11 1.26 -15.68
N ALA A 106 -1.20 0.69 -14.91
CA ALA A 106 -0.47 -0.51 -15.33
C ALA A 106 -1.33 -1.78 -15.26
N ASN A 107 -2.46 -1.74 -14.55
CA ASN A 107 -3.35 -2.88 -14.33
C ASN A 107 -4.80 -2.55 -14.71
N PRO A 108 -5.06 -2.15 -15.97
CA PRO A 108 -6.39 -1.66 -16.36
C PRO A 108 -7.49 -2.71 -16.26
N ASP A 109 -7.15 -4.00 -16.35
CA ASP A 109 -8.13 -5.09 -16.31
C ASP A 109 -8.49 -5.51 -14.89
N THR A 110 -7.57 -5.35 -13.94
CA THR A 110 -7.74 -5.87 -12.57
C THR A 110 -7.95 -4.78 -11.54
N LEU A 111 -7.37 -3.60 -11.73
CA LEU A 111 -7.36 -2.54 -10.72
C LEU A 111 -8.05 -1.24 -11.18
N SER A 112 -8.76 -1.27 -12.31
CA SER A 112 -9.46 -0.09 -12.81
C SER A 112 -10.42 0.46 -11.75
N GLY A 113 -10.30 1.75 -11.46
CA GLY A 113 -11.15 2.42 -10.48
C GLY A 113 -10.79 2.19 -9.02
N LEU A 114 -9.80 1.32 -8.73
CA LEU A 114 -9.45 0.99 -7.35
C LEU A 114 -9.07 2.22 -6.53
N PHE A 115 -8.13 3.01 -7.04
CA PHE A 115 -7.66 4.21 -6.34
C PHE A 115 -8.48 5.44 -6.69
N SER A 116 -8.97 5.55 -7.91
CA SER A 116 -9.81 6.67 -8.33
C SER A 116 -11.14 6.73 -7.59
N SER A 117 -11.61 5.61 -7.02
CA SER A 117 -12.79 5.58 -6.15
C SER A 117 -12.61 6.40 -4.87
N PHE A 118 -11.37 6.78 -4.53
CA PHE A 118 -11.04 7.55 -3.33
C PHE A 118 -10.51 8.95 -3.67
N ASP A 119 -10.99 9.55 -4.75
CA ASP A 119 -10.56 10.87 -5.22
C ASP A 119 -10.84 12.01 -4.23
N ASP A 120 -11.72 11.78 -3.25
CA ASP A 120 -12.04 12.77 -2.21
C ASP A 120 -10.88 13.07 -1.27
N ALA A 121 -9.88 12.21 -1.24
CA ALA A 121 -8.72 12.39 -0.36
C ALA A 121 -7.83 13.55 -0.83
N SER A 122 -7.44 14.40 0.10
CA SER A 122 -6.63 15.60 -0.17
C SER A 122 -5.16 15.34 0.12
N TRP A 123 -4.58 14.36 -0.56
CA TRP A 123 -3.20 13.91 -0.32
C TRP A 123 -2.16 15.01 -0.48
N THR A 124 -2.38 15.96 -1.39
CA THR A 124 -1.41 16.99 -1.72
C THR A 124 -1.68 18.31 -1.00
N ASP A 125 -2.72 18.39 -0.20
CA ASP A 125 -3.04 19.58 0.60
C ASP A 125 -2.20 19.58 1.88
N LYS A 126 -1.08 20.27 1.86
CA LYS A 126 -0.16 20.35 2.99
C LYS A 126 -0.74 21.08 4.21
N GLY A 127 -1.81 21.83 4.02
CA GLY A 127 -2.55 22.44 5.11
C GLY A 127 -3.35 21.42 5.93
N LYS A 128 -3.77 20.33 5.28
CA LYS A 128 -4.45 19.21 5.95
C LYS A 128 -3.47 18.10 6.34
N LEU A 129 -2.55 17.73 5.43
CA LEU A 129 -1.59 16.65 5.64
C LEU A 129 -0.19 17.15 5.33
N SER A 130 0.58 17.45 6.38
CA SER A 130 1.99 17.81 6.23
C SER A 130 2.80 16.60 5.77
N ASP A 131 3.96 16.83 5.16
CA ASP A 131 4.89 15.77 4.80
C ASP A 131 5.28 14.92 6.01
N GLU A 132 5.48 15.55 7.16
CA GLU A 132 5.82 14.85 8.40
C GLU A 132 4.73 13.86 8.81
N ARG A 133 3.48 14.30 8.79
CA ARG A 133 2.33 13.43 9.13
C ARG A 133 2.17 12.28 8.14
N LEU A 134 2.36 12.55 6.86
CA LEU A 134 2.32 11.50 5.84
C LEU A 134 3.46 10.51 5.99
N LYS A 135 4.65 10.96 6.38
CA LYS A 135 5.77 10.07 6.69
C LYS A 135 5.44 9.17 7.87
N ASP A 136 4.80 9.72 8.91
CA ASP A 136 4.35 8.92 10.06
C ASP A 136 3.37 7.84 9.63
N LEU A 137 2.44 8.20 8.74
CA LEU A 137 1.44 7.25 8.21
C LEU A 137 2.10 6.15 7.38
N VAL A 138 3.03 6.51 6.49
CA VAL A 138 3.79 5.56 5.68
C VAL A 138 4.60 4.61 6.58
N GLU A 139 5.28 5.13 7.59
CA GLU A 139 6.05 4.31 8.54
C GLU A 139 5.14 3.38 9.34
N HIS A 140 3.96 3.85 9.72
CA HIS A 140 2.99 3.02 10.42
C HIS A 140 2.58 1.79 9.59
N PHE A 141 2.24 2.00 8.31
CA PHE A 141 1.93 0.90 7.40
C PHE A 141 3.14 0.04 7.06
N SER A 142 4.34 0.62 7.10
CA SER A 142 5.58 -0.11 6.83
C SER A 142 5.93 -1.11 7.94
N ALA A 143 5.36 -0.95 9.13
CA ALA A 143 5.64 -1.80 10.29
C ALA A 143 5.12 -3.22 10.13
N LYS A 144 4.19 -3.46 9.20
CA LYS A 144 3.59 -4.79 8.97
C LYS A 144 3.61 -5.12 7.49
N LYS A 145 3.66 -6.42 7.18
CA LYS A 145 3.58 -6.92 5.82
C LYS A 145 2.16 -7.41 5.54
N PHE A 146 1.63 -7.04 4.39
CA PHE A 146 0.28 -7.37 3.96
C PHE A 146 0.26 -8.26 2.71
N GLY A 147 1.34 -8.99 2.45
CA GLY A 147 1.42 -9.93 1.35
C GLY A 147 0.60 -11.20 1.62
N ASN A 148 0.57 -12.10 0.65
CA ASN A 148 -0.20 -13.35 0.72
C ASN A 148 0.24 -14.26 1.87
N ARG A 149 1.51 -14.17 2.30
CA ARG A 149 2.06 -14.98 3.39
C ARG A 149 1.51 -14.56 4.76
N ASN A 150 1.13 -13.29 4.88
CA ASN A 150 0.71 -12.69 6.15
C ASN A 150 -0.78 -12.37 6.19
N TYR A 151 -1.46 -12.42 5.04
CA TYR A 151 -2.77 -11.81 4.92
C TYR A 151 -3.59 -12.48 3.82
N SER A 152 -4.80 -12.90 4.13
CA SER A 152 -5.71 -13.48 3.14
C SER A 152 -6.48 -12.40 2.38
N ALA A 153 -6.94 -12.74 1.19
CA ALA A 153 -7.81 -11.85 0.41
C ALA A 153 -9.11 -11.53 1.15
N ASP A 154 -9.64 -12.51 1.91
CA ASP A 154 -10.86 -12.31 2.70
C ASP A 154 -10.66 -11.26 3.79
N MET A 155 -9.49 -11.26 4.43
CA MET A 155 -9.15 -10.28 5.46
C MET A 155 -9.05 -8.88 4.88
N MET A 156 -8.60 -8.73 3.64
CA MET A 156 -8.59 -7.44 2.94
C MET A 156 -10.01 -6.93 2.71
N GLY A 157 -10.94 -7.80 2.35
CA GLY A 157 -12.34 -7.45 2.21
C GLY A 157 -12.95 -6.97 3.53
N ASP A 158 -12.65 -7.67 4.63
CA ASP A 158 -13.09 -7.27 5.97
C ASP A 158 -12.53 -5.89 6.36
N ALA A 159 -11.27 -5.63 6.03
CA ALA A 159 -10.64 -4.34 6.30
C ALA A 159 -11.31 -3.21 5.52
N TYR A 160 -11.71 -3.46 4.28
CA TYR A 160 -12.41 -2.48 3.46
C TYR A 160 -13.73 -2.05 4.12
N GLU A 161 -14.45 -2.98 4.73
CA GLU A 161 -15.73 -2.71 5.39
C GLU A 161 -15.56 -2.12 6.80
N TYR A 162 -14.37 -2.24 7.38
CA TYR A 162 -14.07 -1.76 8.73
C TYR A 162 -14.08 -0.23 8.76
#